data_3593eb138bdbe26b88b04c7953b2cf73
#
_entry.id   3593eb138bdbe26b88b04c7953b2cf73
#
_cell.length_a   1.000
_cell.length_b   1.000
_cell.length_c   1.000
_cell.angle_alpha   90.00
_cell.angle_beta   90.00
_cell.angle_gamma   90.00
#
_symmetry.space_group_name_H-M   'P 1'
#
loop_
_entity.id
_entity.type
_entity.pdbx_description
1 polymer ?
#
loop_
_entity_poly.entity_id
_entity_poly.type
_entity_poly.pdbx_seq_one_letter_code
_entity_poly.pdbx_strand_id
1 'polypeptide(L)'
;MDLDERTLASVAAYDEHARAYQESLRLKRPLADVRRFAAFAERHDLVLDAGCGPANDLRLLRDAGLHPVGVDLSLGALREARMLLPRHPLVRAPLHDLPFRSRAFAGLWCSGGFTHLPRAEWRRTFTALLDLLGSGPVYFSCLRSTADMEPYEDPVLGTVYVSGAAESEVEALLGSHGITDLTVEVRPDPLLERRRPWIVALGRLRR
;
A
#
# COMPACT_ATOMS: atom_id res chain seq x y z
N MET A 1 -8.40 3.89 -19.16
CA MET A 1 -7.01 3.54 -19.55
C MET A 1 -6.79 2.12 -19.10
N ASP A 2 -6.34 1.28 -19.99
CA ASP A 2 -6.13 -0.12 -19.69
C ASP A 2 -4.94 -0.29 -18.75
N LEU A 3 -5.02 -1.26 -17.86
CA LEU A 3 -3.93 -1.62 -16.96
C LEU A 3 -2.82 -2.33 -17.76
N ASP A 4 -1.57 -2.15 -17.32
CA ASP A 4 -0.42 -2.87 -17.89
C ASP A 4 -0.62 -4.39 -17.73
N GLU A 5 -0.29 -5.17 -18.77
CA GLU A 5 -0.49 -6.62 -18.78
C GLU A 5 0.29 -7.33 -17.68
N ARG A 6 1.47 -6.82 -17.30
CA ARG A 6 2.29 -7.36 -16.21
C ARG A 6 1.67 -7.08 -14.84
N THR A 7 1.02 -5.91 -14.69
CA THR A 7 0.19 -5.61 -13.51
C THR A 7 -0.95 -6.63 -13.40
N LEU A 8 -1.66 -6.90 -14.49
CA LEU A 8 -2.75 -7.88 -14.51
C LEU A 8 -2.26 -9.30 -14.24
N ALA A 9 -1.09 -9.69 -14.77
CA ALA A 9 -0.48 -10.99 -14.46
C ALA A 9 -0.15 -11.12 -12.97
N SER A 10 0.40 -10.06 -12.36
CA SER A 10 0.66 -10.05 -10.91
C SER A 10 -0.64 -10.15 -10.10
N VAL A 11 -1.69 -9.42 -10.50
CA VAL A 11 -3.02 -9.52 -9.86
C VAL A 11 -3.58 -10.94 -9.95
N ALA A 12 -3.42 -11.62 -11.10
CA ALA A 12 -3.86 -13.01 -11.27
C ALA A 12 -3.13 -13.96 -10.30
N ALA A 13 -1.82 -13.77 -10.10
CA ALA A 13 -1.05 -14.54 -9.12
C ALA A 13 -1.57 -14.33 -7.68
N TYR A 14 -1.91 -13.09 -7.31
CA TYR A 14 -2.56 -12.80 -6.01
C TYR A 14 -3.95 -13.42 -5.90
N ASP A 15 -4.73 -13.45 -6.99
CA ASP A 15 -6.05 -14.06 -7.00
C ASP A 15 -5.96 -15.59 -6.78
N GLU A 16 -5.00 -16.23 -7.42
CA GLU A 16 -4.77 -17.68 -7.33
C GLU A 16 -4.24 -18.10 -5.95
N HIS A 17 -3.29 -17.34 -5.40
CA HIS A 17 -2.57 -17.71 -4.18
C HIS A 17 -2.96 -16.89 -2.94
N ALA A 18 -4.10 -16.20 -2.95
CA ALA A 18 -4.53 -15.25 -1.93
C ALA A 18 -4.43 -15.79 -0.49
N ARG A 19 -4.89 -17.02 -0.26
CA ARG A 19 -4.86 -17.66 1.06
C ARG A 19 -3.43 -17.94 1.53
N ALA A 20 -2.61 -18.55 0.69
CA ALA A 20 -1.21 -18.82 1.04
C ALA A 20 -0.44 -17.52 1.30
N TYR A 21 -0.72 -16.48 0.50
CA TYR A 21 -0.16 -15.16 0.70
C TYR A 21 -0.61 -14.54 2.04
N GLN A 22 -1.89 -14.61 2.37
CA GLN A 22 -2.41 -14.14 3.67
C GLN A 22 -1.73 -14.86 4.84
N GLU A 23 -1.49 -16.15 4.74
CA GLU A 23 -0.78 -16.93 5.76
C GLU A 23 0.68 -16.50 5.90
N SER A 24 1.38 -16.22 4.80
CA SER A 24 2.77 -15.73 4.80
C SER A 24 2.92 -14.37 5.51
N LEU A 25 1.89 -13.53 5.47
CA LEU A 25 1.89 -12.22 6.11
C LEU A 25 1.62 -12.24 7.63
N ARG A 26 1.36 -13.39 8.24
CA ARG A 26 1.00 -13.46 9.68
C ARG A 26 2.06 -12.85 10.61
N LEU A 27 3.32 -12.91 10.21
CA LEU A 27 4.44 -12.35 10.98
C LEU A 27 4.73 -10.89 10.65
N LYS A 28 4.19 -10.37 9.54
CA LYS A 28 4.31 -8.96 9.18
C LYS A 28 3.45 -8.12 10.12
N ARG A 29 4.10 -7.39 11.02
CA ARG A 29 3.42 -6.52 12.00
C ARG A 29 4.13 -5.17 12.10
N PRO A 30 3.84 -4.21 11.24
CA PRO A 30 4.44 -2.88 11.28
C PRO A 30 3.85 -2.02 12.42
N LEU A 31 3.82 -2.56 13.65
CA LEU A 31 3.16 -1.95 14.80
C LEU A 31 3.74 -0.58 15.17
N ALA A 32 5.06 -0.40 15.01
CA ALA A 32 5.69 0.88 15.27
C ALA A 32 5.22 1.95 14.28
N ASP A 33 5.10 1.59 13.00
CA ASP A 33 4.65 2.50 11.95
C ASP A 33 3.17 2.82 12.09
N VAL A 34 2.35 1.82 12.42
CA VAL A 34 0.91 2.04 12.70
C VAL A 34 0.73 3.00 13.88
N ARG A 35 1.52 2.86 14.94
CA ARG A 35 1.47 3.79 16.10
C ARG A 35 1.90 5.20 15.70
N ARG A 36 2.98 5.34 14.92
CA ARG A 36 3.45 6.66 14.43
C ARG A 36 2.42 7.30 13.51
N PHE A 37 1.83 6.53 12.61
CA PHE A 37 0.76 6.97 11.71
C PHE A 37 -0.46 7.44 12.51
N ALA A 38 -0.95 6.61 13.45
CA ALA A 38 -2.11 6.93 14.28
C ALA A 38 -1.88 8.12 15.22
N ALA A 39 -0.63 8.41 15.62
CA ALA A 39 -0.30 9.58 16.41
C ALA A 39 -0.51 10.92 15.66
N PHE A 40 -0.60 10.88 14.32
CA PHE A 40 -0.90 12.03 13.48
C PHE A 40 -2.35 12.08 13.00
N ALA A 41 -3.17 11.14 13.39
CA ALA A 41 -4.59 11.04 13.08
C ALA A 41 -5.43 11.19 14.36
N GLU A 42 -6.70 11.54 14.20
CA GLU A 42 -7.66 11.52 15.31
C GLU A 42 -8.31 10.14 15.42
N ARG A 43 -8.81 9.81 16.61
CA ARG A 43 -9.57 8.56 16.79
C ARG A 43 -10.82 8.59 15.90
N HIS A 44 -11.08 7.46 15.25
CA HIS A 44 -12.17 7.28 14.30
C HIS A 44 -11.99 8.01 12.96
N ASP A 45 -10.83 8.58 12.69
CA ASP A 45 -10.54 9.10 11.37
C ASP A 45 -10.70 8.03 10.29
N LEU A 46 -11.34 8.42 9.20
CA LEU A 46 -11.47 7.58 8.01
C LEU A 46 -10.12 7.60 7.27
N VAL A 47 -9.47 6.46 7.16
CA VAL A 47 -8.18 6.33 6.49
C VAL A 47 -8.25 5.36 5.32
N LEU A 48 -7.53 5.66 4.25
CA LEU A 48 -7.44 4.80 3.07
C LEU A 48 -6.26 3.84 3.21
N ASP A 49 -6.51 2.53 3.09
CA ASP A 49 -5.48 1.49 2.93
C ASP A 49 -5.42 1.10 1.45
N ALA A 50 -4.46 1.70 0.71
CA ALA A 50 -4.32 1.57 -0.73
C ALA A 50 -3.40 0.40 -1.09
N GLY A 51 -3.95 -0.63 -1.70
CA GLY A 51 -3.31 -1.93 -1.89
C GLY A 51 -3.38 -2.76 -0.60
N CYS A 52 -4.56 -2.86 0.01
CA CYS A 52 -4.76 -3.47 1.32
C CYS A 52 -4.49 -4.99 1.34
N GLY A 53 -4.44 -5.63 0.18
CA GLY A 53 -4.28 -7.07 0.07
C GLY A 53 -5.30 -7.83 0.93
N PRO A 54 -4.87 -8.88 1.64
CA PRO A 54 -5.74 -9.65 2.53
C PRO A 54 -6.00 -8.98 3.90
N ALA A 55 -5.84 -7.65 4.00
CA ALA A 55 -6.19 -6.78 5.13
C ALA A 55 -5.35 -6.96 6.42
N ASN A 56 -4.11 -7.38 6.33
CA ASN A 56 -3.25 -7.51 7.50
C ASN A 56 -2.97 -6.14 8.16
N ASP A 57 -2.56 -5.15 7.37
CA ASP A 57 -2.29 -3.79 7.87
C ASP A 57 -3.60 -3.07 8.22
N LEU A 58 -4.65 -3.24 7.42
CA LEU A 58 -6.00 -2.71 7.68
C LEU A 58 -6.53 -3.11 9.06
N ARG A 59 -6.30 -4.36 9.47
CA ARG A 59 -6.66 -4.84 10.82
C ARG A 59 -5.88 -4.08 11.90
N LEU A 60 -4.60 -3.82 11.70
CA LEU A 60 -3.76 -3.10 12.67
C LEU A 60 -4.16 -1.62 12.79
N LEU A 61 -4.53 -0.98 11.67
CA LEU A 61 -5.07 0.39 11.66
C LEU A 61 -6.37 0.48 12.45
N ARG A 62 -7.29 -0.48 12.24
CA ARG A 62 -8.52 -0.59 13.04
C ARG A 62 -8.22 -0.76 14.53
N ASP A 63 -7.31 -1.67 14.87
CA ASP A 63 -6.96 -1.96 16.25
C ASP A 63 -6.26 -0.75 16.94
N ALA A 64 -5.68 0.16 16.14
CA ALA A 64 -5.17 1.46 16.59
C ALA A 64 -6.28 2.52 16.79
N GLY A 65 -7.53 2.20 16.52
CA GLY A 65 -8.69 3.08 16.74
C GLY A 65 -9.07 3.94 15.55
N LEU A 66 -8.55 3.63 14.35
CA LEU A 66 -8.90 4.29 13.09
C LEU A 66 -10.07 3.56 12.40
N HIS A 67 -10.69 4.20 11.41
CA HIS A 67 -11.70 3.60 10.54
C HIS A 67 -11.14 3.39 9.12
N PRO A 68 -10.39 2.30 8.87
CA PRO A 68 -9.78 2.08 7.58
C PRO A 68 -10.77 1.57 6.54
N VAL A 69 -10.60 2.04 5.30
CA VAL A 69 -11.25 1.53 4.08
C VAL A 69 -10.16 0.87 3.23
N GLY A 70 -10.31 -0.41 2.93
CA GLY A 70 -9.36 -1.17 2.12
C GLY A 70 -9.71 -1.11 0.64
N VAL A 71 -8.69 -0.88 -0.18
CA VAL A 71 -8.79 -0.95 -1.63
C VAL A 71 -7.73 -1.89 -2.17
N ASP A 72 -8.12 -2.81 -3.05
CA ASP A 72 -7.20 -3.67 -3.79
C ASP A 72 -7.78 -4.03 -5.15
N LEU A 73 -6.94 -4.43 -6.08
CA LEU A 73 -7.38 -4.88 -7.40
C LEU A 73 -7.64 -6.39 -7.42
N SER A 74 -6.95 -7.17 -6.59
CA SER A 74 -7.14 -8.62 -6.47
C SER A 74 -8.44 -8.94 -5.73
N LEU A 75 -9.33 -9.64 -6.42
CA LEU A 75 -10.56 -10.15 -5.83
C LEU A 75 -10.28 -11.28 -4.82
N GLY A 76 -9.27 -12.11 -5.10
CA GLY A 76 -8.82 -13.17 -4.18
C GLY A 76 -8.34 -12.60 -2.85
N ALA A 77 -7.46 -11.59 -2.90
CA ALA A 77 -6.99 -10.90 -1.69
C ALA A 77 -8.16 -10.25 -0.91
N LEU A 78 -9.10 -9.60 -1.60
CA LEU A 78 -10.28 -9.00 -0.96
C LEU A 78 -11.24 -10.04 -0.36
N ARG A 79 -11.31 -11.25 -0.89
CA ARG A 79 -12.07 -12.36 -0.26
C ARG A 79 -11.43 -12.79 1.06
N GLU A 80 -10.11 -12.94 1.11
CA GLU A 80 -9.40 -13.21 2.36
C GLU A 80 -9.54 -12.05 3.36
N ALA A 81 -9.46 -10.81 2.87
CA ALA A 81 -9.73 -9.61 3.68
C ALA A 81 -11.14 -9.63 4.28
N ARG A 82 -12.15 -10.04 3.50
CA ARG A 82 -13.54 -10.17 3.97
C ARG A 82 -13.71 -11.25 5.03
N MET A 83 -12.96 -12.35 4.92
CA MET A 83 -12.93 -13.39 5.95
C MET A 83 -12.32 -12.88 7.26
N LEU A 84 -11.22 -12.11 7.16
CA LEU A 84 -10.53 -11.53 8.32
C LEU A 84 -11.33 -10.39 8.97
N LEU A 85 -11.98 -9.56 8.17
CA LEU A 85 -12.69 -8.35 8.59
C LEU A 85 -14.11 -8.27 7.95
N PRO A 86 -15.08 -9.09 8.41
CA PRO A 86 -16.36 -9.27 7.72
C PRO A 86 -17.19 -8.00 7.52
N ARG A 87 -17.01 -6.98 8.36
CA ARG A 87 -17.83 -5.75 8.35
C ARG A 87 -17.09 -4.50 7.86
N HIS A 88 -15.82 -4.63 7.45
CA HIS A 88 -15.03 -3.47 7.00
C HIS A 88 -15.35 -3.11 5.54
N PRO A 89 -15.33 -1.82 5.21
CA PRO A 89 -15.44 -1.38 3.83
C PRO A 89 -14.25 -1.88 3.01
N LEU A 90 -14.53 -2.61 1.93
CA LEU A 90 -13.54 -3.10 0.97
C LEU A 90 -14.03 -2.76 -0.42
N VAL A 91 -13.16 -2.22 -1.26
CA VAL A 91 -13.46 -1.79 -2.62
C VAL A 91 -12.47 -2.44 -3.60
N ARG A 92 -12.97 -3.02 -4.67
CA ARG A 92 -12.16 -3.49 -5.78
C ARG A 92 -12.01 -2.39 -6.81
N ALA A 93 -10.83 -1.79 -6.92
CA ALA A 93 -10.56 -0.75 -7.91
C ALA A 93 -9.04 -0.58 -8.13
N PRO A 94 -8.62 -0.08 -9.30
CA PRO A 94 -7.23 0.32 -9.53
C PRO A 94 -6.93 1.60 -8.75
N LEU A 95 -5.71 1.72 -8.20
CA LEU A 95 -5.33 2.82 -7.30
C LEU A 95 -5.40 4.22 -7.94
N HIS A 96 -5.34 4.31 -9.27
CA HIS A 96 -5.42 5.58 -9.99
C HIS A 96 -6.85 6.04 -10.30
N ASP A 97 -7.87 5.22 -10.01
CA ASP A 97 -9.28 5.52 -10.31
C ASP A 97 -10.19 4.94 -9.20
N LEU A 98 -10.23 5.62 -8.07
CA LEU A 98 -10.98 5.19 -6.89
C LEU A 98 -12.34 5.91 -6.79
N PRO A 99 -13.42 5.20 -6.45
CA PRO A 99 -14.77 5.75 -6.44
C PRO A 99 -15.08 6.56 -5.17
N PHE A 100 -14.17 7.43 -4.77
CA PHE A 100 -14.33 8.26 -3.58
C PHE A 100 -14.35 9.75 -3.93
N ARG A 101 -14.96 10.53 -3.07
CA ARG A 101 -14.95 11.98 -3.18
C ARG A 101 -13.57 12.52 -2.80
N SER A 102 -13.16 13.62 -3.42
CA SER A 102 -11.99 14.37 -3.00
C SER A 102 -12.06 14.70 -1.51
N ARG A 103 -10.94 14.62 -0.83
CA ARG A 103 -10.77 14.91 0.62
C ARG A 103 -11.67 14.07 1.54
N ALA A 104 -12.01 12.86 1.13
CA ALA A 104 -12.83 11.94 1.93
C ALA A 104 -12.07 11.32 3.11
N PHE A 105 -10.74 11.29 3.03
CA PHE A 105 -9.90 10.60 4.01
C PHE A 105 -9.01 11.56 4.79
N ALA A 106 -8.73 11.20 6.04
CA ALA A 106 -7.83 11.91 6.95
C ALA A 106 -6.44 11.24 7.03
N GLY A 107 -6.16 10.25 6.23
CA GLY A 107 -4.85 9.60 6.12
C GLY A 107 -4.78 8.58 4.99
N LEU A 108 -3.54 8.35 4.50
CA LEU A 108 -3.23 7.37 3.48
C LEU A 108 -2.20 6.38 4.01
N TRP A 109 -2.55 5.11 4.00
CA TRP A 109 -1.64 3.99 4.20
C TRP A 109 -1.47 3.27 2.87
N CYS A 110 -0.24 3.19 2.36
CA CYS A 110 0.08 2.48 1.12
C CYS A 110 1.33 1.61 1.34
N SER A 111 1.11 0.38 1.73
CA SER A 111 2.17 -0.58 2.06
C SER A 111 2.39 -1.54 0.90
N GLY A 112 3.36 -1.23 0.04
CA GLY A 112 3.70 -2.05 -1.12
C GLY A 112 2.70 -1.96 -2.29
N GLY A 113 1.69 -1.09 -2.22
CA GLY A 113 0.65 -0.98 -3.24
C GLY A 113 1.16 -0.58 -4.63
N PHE A 114 2.36 0.03 -4.71
CA PHE A 114 2.97 0.45 -5.99
C PHE A 114 3.93 -0.59 -6.57
N THR A 115 4.23 -1.66 -5.84
CA THR A 115 5.22 -2.66 -6.26
C THR A 115 4.88 -3.32 -7.61
N HIS A 116 3.60 -3.40 -7.95
CA HIS A 116 3.12 -4.02 -9.19
C HIS A 116 2.59 -3.01 -10.21
N LEU A 117 3.04 -1.75 -10.12
CA LEU A 117 2.74 -0.69 -11.09
C LEU A 117 4.00 -0.27 -11.84
N PRO A 118 3.90 0.02 -13.17
CA PRO A 118 4.99 0.67 -13.90
C PRO A 118 5.39 1.99 -13.23
N ARG A 119 6.68 2.28 -13.15
CA ARG A 119 7.19 3.50 -12.52
C ARG A 119 6.66 4.78 -13.18
N ALA A 120 6.41 4.74 -14.47
CA ALA A 120 5.80 5.84 -15.20
C ALA A 120 4.41 6.24 -14.66
N GLU A 121 3.70 5.31 -14.00
CA GLU A 121 2.38 5.55 -13.43
C GLU A 121 2.42 6.05 -11.97
N TRP A 122 3.55 5.95 -11.28
CA TRP A 122 3.64 6.24 -9.85
C TRP A 122 3.22 7.67 -9.50
N ARG A 123 3.75 8.66 -10.23
CA ARG A 123 3.41 10.07 -9.96
C ARG A 123 1.91 10.34 -10.11
N ARG A 124 1.33 9.85 -11.20
CA ARG A 124 -0.10 10.04 -11.46
C ARG A 124 -0.96 9.33 -10.41
N THR A 125 -0.64 8.09 -10.10
CA THR A 125 -1.37 7.30 -9.10
C THR A 125 -1.26 7.94 -7.72
N PHE A 126 -0.08 8.41 -7.35
CA PHE A 126 0.12 9.11 -6.07
C PHE A 126 -0.66 10.41 -5.99
N THR A 127 -0.69 11.21 -7.07
CA THR A 127 -1.54 12.42 -7.18
C THR A 127 -3.01 12.07 -6.94
N ALA A 128 -3.53 11.03 -7.63
CA ALA A 128 -4.91 10.61 -7.48
C ALA A 128 -5.25 10.17 -6.05
N LEU A 129 -4.35 9.44 -5.39
CA LEU A 129 -4.52 9.04 -3.99
C LEU A 129 -4.53 10.25 -3.05
N LEU A 130 -3.61 11.20 -3.25
CA LEU A 130 -3.54 12.39 -2.40
C LEU A 130 -4.75 13.32 -2.58
N ASP A 131 -5.36 13.36 -3.77
CA ASP A 131 -6.58 14.15 -3.99
C ASP A 131 -7.77 13.66 -3.14
N LEU A 132 -7.71 12.41 -2.69
CA LEU A 132 -8.71 11.85 -1.78
C LEU A 132 -8.45 12.24 -0.30
N LEU A 133 -7.29 12.83 0.02
CA LEU A 133 -6.96 13.26 1.38
C LEU A 133 -7.33 14.73 1.61
N GLY A 134 -7.87 15.02 2.77
CA GLY A 134 -7.96 16.39 3.32
C GLY A 134 -6.58 16.84 3.82
N SER A 135 -6.24 16.47 5.01
CA SER A 135 -4.91 16.60 5.65
C SER A 135 -4.69 15.38 6.53
N GLY A 136 -3.44 15.03 6.83
CA GLY A 136 -3.17 13.91 7.74
C GLY A 136 -1.91 13.12 7.39
N PRO A 137 -1.69 11.99 8.07
CA PRO A 137 -0.53 11.15 7.85
C PRO A 137 -0.57 10.44 6.49
N VAL A 138 0.62 10.30 5.91
CA VAL A 138 0.86 9.54 4.69
C VAL A 138 1.96 8.52 4.99
N TYR A 139 1.61 7.25 4.96
CA TYR A 139 2.56 6.13 4.99
C TYR A 139 2.70 5.58 3.57
N PHE A 140 3.91 5.42 3.13
CA PHE A 140 4.25 4.81 1.84
C PHE A 140 5.39 3.83 2.02
N SER A 141 5.28 2.64 1.44
CA SER A 141 6.41 1.74 1.35
C SER A 141 6.48 1.05 -0.01
N CYS A 142 7.69 0.83 -0.47
CA CYS A 142 7.97 0.14 -1.73
C CYS A 142 9.27 -0.66 -1.64
N LEU A 143 9.48 -1.52 -2.62
CA LEU A 143 10.72 -2.26 -2.78
C LEU A 143 11.88 -1.29 -3.08
N ARG A 144 13.01 -1.44 -2.37
CA ARG A 144 14.26 -0.74 -2.72
C ARG A 144 14.93 -1.47 -3.88
N SER A 145 14.74 -0.97 -5.08
CA SER A 145 15.24 -1.60 -6.31
C SER A 145 15.24 -0.59 -7.46
N THR A 146 16.02 -0.85 -8.50
CA THR A 146 15.94 -0.15 -9.79
C THR A 146 14.99 -0.83 -10.78
N ALA A 147 14.36 -1.93 -10.40
CA ALA A 147 13.43 -2.69 -11.23
C ALA A 147 12.23 -1.83 -11.67
N ASP A 148 11.78 -2.02 -12.90
CA ASP A 148 10.56 -1.46 -13.45
C ASP A 148 9.78 -2.55 -14.20
N MET A 149 8.83 -3.15 -13.51
CA MET A 149 8.03 -4.29 -14.00
C MET A 149 8.90 -5.47 -14.45
N GLU A 150 9.95 -5.76 -13.68
CA GLU A 150 10.79 -6.94 -13.90
C GLU A 150 10.15 -8.19 -13.28
N PRO A 151 10.29 -9.36 -13.93
CA PRO A 151 9.78 -10.61 -13.38
C PRO A 151 10.53 -10.98 -12.10
N TYR A 152 9.80 -11.45 -11.12
CA TYR A 152 10.31 -11.91 -9.83
C TYR A 152 9.60 -13.19 -9.41
N GLU A 153 10.38 -14.22 -9.08
CA GLU A 153 9.85 -15.47 -8.54
C GLU A 153 9.62 -15.32 -7.03
N ASP A 154 8.37 -15.07 -6.68
CA ASP A 154 7.95 -15.02 -5.29
C ASP A 154 7.70 -16.43 -4.76
N PRO A 155 8.20 -16.80 -3.57
CA PRO A 155 8.08 -18.16 -3.04
C PRO A 155 6.63 -18.60 -2.78
N VAL A 156 5.69 -17.67 -2.74
CA VAL A 156 4.26 -17.94 -2.48
C VAL A 156 3.40 -17.71 -3.71
N LEU A 157 3.69 -16.64 -4.45
CA LEU A 157 2.86 -16.19 -5.58
C LEU A 157 3.32 -16.74 -6.92
N GLY A 158 4.54 -17.35 -7.00
CA GLY A 158 5.18 -17.65 -8.28
C GLY A 158 5.67 -16.39 -8.97
N THR A 159 5.59 -16.36 -10.30
CA THR A 159 6.08 -15.21 -11.09
C THR A 159 5.15 -14.02 -10.93
N VAL A 160 5.69 -12.92 -10.40
CA VAL A 160 5.05 -11.60 -10.36
C VAL A 160 5.99 -10.56 -10.97
N TYR A 161 5.45 -9.43 -11.41
CA TYR A 161 6.26 -8.33 -11.94
C TYR A 161 6.38 -7.23 -10.89
N VAL A 162 7.60 -6.75 -10.66
CA VAL A 162 7.88 -5.81 -9.58
C VAL A 162 8.58 -4.56 -10.07
N SER A 163 8.19 -3.45 -9.49
CA SER A 163 8.87 -2.17 -9.59
C SER A 163 9.37 -1.74 -8.22
N GLY A 164 10.47 -1.00 -8.20
CA GLY A 164 11.03 -0.42 -6.99
C GLY A 164 11.53 0.99 -7.21
N ALA A 165 12.13 1.59 -6.19
CA ALA A 165 12.73 2.91 -6.26
C ALA A 165 14.00 3.00 -5.40
N ALA A 166 14.80 4.05 -5.60
CA ALA A 166 15.81 4.48 -4.66
C ALA A 166 15.20 5.40 -3.60
N GLU A 167 15.86 5.56 -2.46
CA GLU A 167 15.42 6.44 -1.37
C GLU A 167 15.16 7.87 -1.85
N SER A 168 16.10 8.43 -2.62
CA SER A 168 16.00 9.78 -3.16
C SER A 168 14.82 9.96 -4.12
N GLU A 169 14.42 8.92 -4.82
CA GLU A 169 13.27 8.94 -5.72
C GLU A 169 11.94 8.97 -4.92
N VAL A 170 11.88 8.23 -3.81
CA VAL A 170 10.74 8.26 -2.89
C VAL A 170 10.67 9.62 -2.20
N GLU A 171 11.78 10.17 -1.71
CA GLU A 171 11.84 11.52 -1.15
C GLU A 171 11.37 12.58 -2.14
N ALA A 172 11.85 12.52 -3.40
CA ALA A 172 11.44 13.43 -4.45
C ALA A 172 9.95 13.28 -4.81
N LEU A 173 9.44 12.06 -4.88
CA LEU A 173 8.02 11.80 -5.15
C LEU A 173 7.15 12.43 -4.07
N LEU A 174 7.40 12.11 -2.81
CA LEU A 174 6.60 12.56 -1.67
C LEU A 174 6.76 14.09 -1.45
N GLY A 175 7.99 14.59 -1.49
CA GLY A 175 8.26 16.01 -1.32
C GLY A 175 7.63 16.88 -2.41
N SER A 176 7.66 16.44 -3.69
CA SER A 176 7.02 17.16 -4.80
C SER A 176 5.49 17.25 -4.69
N HIS A 177 4.88 16.43 -3.83
CA HIS A 177 3.45 16.47 -3.53
C HIS A 177 3.12 17.18 -2.21
N GLY A 178 4.08 17.89 -1.61
CA GLY A 178 3.87 18.68 -0.40
C GLY A 178 3.78 17.87 0.89
N ILE A 179 4.32 16.64 0.89
CA ILE A 179 4.45 15.89 2.14
C ILE A 179 5.58 16.47 2.97
N THR A 180 5.24 16.86 4.19
CA THR A 180 6.16 17.46 5.19
C THR A 180 6.42 16.50 6.35
N ASP A 181 7.34 16.86 7.25
CA ASP A 181 7.74 16.03 8.39
C ASP A 181 8.15 14.61 7.95
N LEU A 182 8.73 14.50 6.75
CA LEU A 182 9.01 13.26 6.06
C LEU A 182 10.21 12.54 6.70
N THR A 183 10.02 11.26 7.01
CA THR A 183 11.11 10.32 7.33
C THR A 183 11.13 9.24 6.26
N VAL A 184 12.33 8.91 5.74
CA VAL A 184 12.53 7.82 4.79
C VAL A 184 13.60 6.89 5.37
N GLU A 185 13.30 5.61 5.45
CA GLU A 185 14.16 4.61 6.05
C GLU A 185 14.24 3.37 5.16
N VAL A 186 15.42 2.77 5.08
CA VAL A 186 15.59 1.44 4.46
C VAL A 186 15.52 0.38 5.54
N ARG A 187 14.70 -0.62 5.32
CA ARG A 187 14.50 -1.73 6.26
C ARG A 187 14.65 -3.08 5.55
N PRO A 188 15.08 -4.13 6.28
CA PRO A 188 15.05 -5.47 5.73
C PRO A 188 13.61 -5.87 5.37
N ASP A 189 13.47 -6.82 4.43
CA ASP A 189 12.16 -7.38 4.10
C ASP A 189 11.51 -7.95 5.36
N PRO A 190 10.26 -7.58 5.66
CA PRO A 190 9.53 -8.14 6.81
C PRO A 190 9.26 -9.65 6.66
N LEU A 191 9.36 -10.16 5.43
CA LEU A 191 9.31 -11.58 5.11
C LEU A 191 10.73 -12.06 4.83
N LEU A 192 11.40 -12.57 5.84
CA LEU A 192 12.83 -12.93 5.86
C LEU A 192 13.29 -13.78 4.67
N GLU A 193 12.40 -14.54 4.06
CA GLU A 193 12.68 -15.42 2.91
C GLU A 193 12.94 -14.64 1.62
N ARG A 194 12.40 -13.42 1.47
CA ARG A 194 12.50 -12.61 0.25
C ARG A 194 13.79 -11.83 0.13
N ARG A 195 14.47 -11.51 1.23
CA ARG A 195 15.77 -10.82 1.32
C ARG A 195 15.89 -9.52 0.50
N ARG A 196 14.78 -8.82 0.24
CA ARG A 196 14.78 -7.56 -0.49
C ARG A 196 14.55 -6.40 0.46
N PRO A 197 15.43 -5.39 0.49
CA PRO A 197 15.21 -4.24 1.34
C PRO A 197 14.00 -3.43 0.87
N TRP A 198 13.31 -2.85 1.83
CA TRP A 198 12.16 -1.98 1.62
C TRP A 198 12.48 -0.55 2.02
N ILE A 199 11.93 0.39 1.27
CA ILE A 199 11.87 1.79 1.67
C ILE A 199 10.54 1.98 2.38
N VAL A 200 10.61 2.58 3.56
CA VAL A 200 9.46 2.98 4.36
C VAL A 200 9.52 4.48 4.56
N ALA A 201 8.47 5.16 4.17
CA ALA A 201 8.33 6.60 4.30
C ALA A 201 7.08 6.94 5.12
N LEU A 202 7.20 7.91 6.03
CA LEU A 202 6.10 8.45 6.80
C LEU A 202 6.24 9.97 6.86
N GLY A 203 5.18 10.69 6.53
CA GLY A 203 5.12 12.14 6.58
C GLY A 203 3.67 12.62 6.74
N ARG A 204 3.43 13.90 6.49
CA ARG A 204 2.13 14.53 6.64
C ARG A 204 1.79 15.39 5.43
N LEU A 205 0.58 15.24 4.93
CA LEU A 205 -0.03 16.21 4.02
C LEU A 205 -0.70 17.30 4.86
N ARG A 206 -0.38 18.57 4.57
CA ARG A 206 -1.03 19.74 5.19
C ARG A 206 -1.71 20.55 4.08
N ARG A 207 -3.00 20.75 4.19
CA ARG A 207 -3.82 21.56 3.28
C ARG A 207 -4.60 22.61 4.03
#